data_e768b1127deb52f4aba1a10606663104
#
_entry.id   e768b1127deb52f4aba1a10606663104
#
_cell.length_a   1.000
_cell.length_b   1.000
_cell.length_c   1.000
_cell.angle_alpha   90.00
_cell.angle_beta   90.00
_cell.angle_gamma   90.00
#
_symmetry.space_group_name_H-M   'P 1'
#
loop_
_entity.id
_entity.type
_entity.pdbx_description
1 polymer ?
#
loop_
_entity_poly.entity_id
_entity_poly.type
_entity_poly.pdbx_seq_one_letter_code
_entity_poly.pdbx_strand_id
1 'polypeptide(L)'
;RQMCIRDRNTASTSAYLVPVMTLLQEGLSPQILAGAWDMPGRDSVGYVFARSELNIATFVHKGVVDVGAVSSVDWNDERRMPAAFRRDFRELLRTEPYPRAVEMVRADLDPRVRDRLQEVLLQAASDPQAQGALHRFFGTSGFHRVDAHAQQRLDELRQGLTRVRMEVE
;
A
#
# COMPACT_ATOMS: atom_id res chain seq x y z
N ARG A 1 19.70 -10.61 -1.26
CA ARG A 1 18.33 -10.91 -1.66
C ARG A 1 17.68 -9.63 -2.17
N GLN A 2 16.78 -9.75 -3.12
CA GLN A 2 16.15 -8.59 -3.77
C GLN A 2 14.65 -8.64 -3.64
N MET A 3 14.05 -7.48 -3.36
CA MET A 3 12.62 -7.29 -3.30
C MET A 3 12.16 -6.30 -4.37
N CYS A 4 11.02 -6.58 -4.98
CA CYS A 4 10.41 -5.68 -5.92
C CYS A 4 9.27 -4.88 -5.27
N ILE A 5 9.32 -3.56 -5.42
CA ILE A 5 8.37 -2.60 -4.90
C ILE A 5 7.71 -1.85 -6.06
N ARG A 6 6.43 -1.53 -5.94
CA ARG A 6 5.60 -1.07 -7.06
C ARG A 6 6.03 0.23 -7.71
N ASP A 7 6.44 1.25 -7.08
CA ASP A 7 6.38 2.59 -7.69
C ASP A 7 7.73 3.32 -7.72
N ARG A 8 7.88 4.29 -8.63
CA ARG A 8 8.94 5.29 -8.56
C ARG A 8 8.77 6.27 -7.40
N ASN A 9 7.71 6.10 -6.60
CA ASN A 9 7.27 7.09 -5.65
C ASN A 9 7.30 6.50 -4.23
N THR A 10 8.14 7.04 -3.40
CA THR A 10 8.20 6.82 -1.95
C THR A 10 6.89 7.18 -1.23
N ALA A 11 5.92 7.81 -1.92
CA ALA A 11 4.60 8.12 -1.38
C ALA A 11 3.60 6.94 -1.39
N SER A 12 3.95 5.75 -1.91
CA SER A 12 3.05 4.60 -1.88
C SER A 12 3.02 3.93 -0.51
N THR A 13 1.88 3.95 0.17
CA THR A 13 1.74 3.30 1.47
C THR A 13 1.87 1.77 1.36
N SER A 14 1.04 1.12 0.54
CA SER A 14 0.96 -0.35 0.48
C SER A 14 2.12 -1.01 -0.27
N ALA A 15 2.72 -0.30 -1.21
CA ALA A 15 3.75 -0.88 -2.07
C ALA A 15 5.17 -0.40 -1.74
N TYR A 16 5.34 0.61 -0.89
CA TYR A 16 6.65 1.08 -0.44
C TYR A 16 6.73 1.17 1.09
N LEU A 17 5.97 2.09 1.70
CA LEU A 17 6.11 2.38 3.12
C LEU A 17 5.94 1.13 3.99
N VAL A 18 4.83 0.41 3.84
CA VAL A 18 4.53 -0.76 4.67
C VAL A 18 5.54 -1.90 4.48
N PRO A 19 5.92 -2.31 3.25
CA PRO A 19 6.98 -3.30 3.05
C PRO A 19 8.33 -2.90 3.66
N VAL A 20 8.76 -1.66 3.47
CA VAL A 20 10.03 -1.18 4.02
C VAL A 20 9.99 -1.10 5.55
N MET A 21 8.89 -0.62 6.13
CA MET A 21 8.68 -0.68 7.58
C MET A 21 8.79 -2.10 8.13
N THR A 22 8.17 -3.06 7.44
CA THR A 22 8.21 -4.47 7.83
C THR A 22 9.64 -5.00 7.83
N LEU A 23 10.42 -4.70 6.80
CA LEU A 23 11.85 -5.08 6.77
C LEU A 23 12.63 -4.49 7.94
N LEU A 24 12.43 -3.21 8.24
CA LEU A 24 13.07 -2.54 9.38
C LEU A 24 12.63 -3.12 10.73
N GLN A 25 11.37 -3.54 10.87
CA GLN A 25 10.86 -4.18 12.08
C GLN A 25 11.48 -5.56 12.30
N GLU A 26 11.76 -6.29 11.22
CA GLU A 26 12.48 -7.58 11.25
C GLU A 26 14.01 -7.42 11.38
N GLY A 27 14.50 -6.21 11.61
CA GLY A 27 15.93 -5.93 11.79
C GLY A 27 16.75 -6.02 10.50
N LEU A 28 16.10 -5.98 9.35
CA LEU A 28 16.75 -5.98 8.05
C LEU A 28 17.10 -4.55 7.62
N SER A 29 18.14 -4.41 6.78
CA SER A 29 18.59 -3.12 6.25
C SER A 29 18.16 -2.96 4.79
N PRO A 30 17.05 -2.28 4.49
CA PRO A 30 16.60 -2.04 3.12
C PRO A 30 17.56 -1.09 2.40
N GLN A 31 17.92 -1.44 1.16
CA GLN A 31 18.78 -0.62 0.30
C GLN A 31 18.15 -0.43 -1.08
N ILE A 32 17.95 0.81 -1.50
CA ILE A 32 17.49 1.10 -2.87
C ILE A 32 18.54 0.71 -3.88
N LEU A 33 18.12 0.05 -4.96
CA LEU A 33 18.97 -0.31 -6.09
C LEU A 33 18.53 0.47 -7.33
N ALA A 34 19.47 0.85 -8.19
CA ALA A 34 19.15 1.55 -9.44
C ALA A 34 18.46 0.62 -10.45
N GLY A 35 18.69 -0.69 -10.37
CA GLY A 35 18.04 -1.68 -11.20
C GLY A 35 18.02 -3.07 -10.57
N ALA A 36 17.20 -3.96 -11.14
CA ALA A 36 16.99 -5.32 -10.65
C ALA A 36 18.23 -6.25 -10.79
N TRP A 37 19.25 -5.78 -11.48
CA TRP A 37 20.50 -6.52 -11.67
C TRP A 37 21.63 -6.05 -10.74
N ASP A 38 21.37 -4.98 -9.98
CA ASP A 38 22.34 -4.48 -9.02
C ASP A 38 22.35 -5.36 -7.76
N MET A 39 23.52 -5.50 -7.17
CA MET A 39 23.67 -6.29 -5.95
C MET A 39 23.61 -5.39 -4.71
N PRO A 40 22.78 -5.73 -3.72
CA PRO A 40 22.80 -5.03 -2.44
C PRO A 40 24.09 -5.32 -1.66
N GLY A 41 24.38 -4.49 -0.67
CA GLY A 41 25.42 -4.75 0.31
C GLY A 41 25.22 -6.10 1.01
N ARG A 42 26.33 -6.65 1.58
CA ARG A 42 26.35 -8.01 2.14
C ARG A 42 25.24 -8.26 3.17
N ASP A 43 24.93 -7.27 4.01
CA ASP A 43 23.97 -7.37 5.09
C ASP A 43 22.68 -6.56 4.81
N SER A 44 22.41 -6.31 3.53
CA SER A 44 21.26 -5.52 3.09
C SER A 44 20.26 -6.33 2.26
N VAL A 45 19.01 -5.91 2.30
CA VAL A 45 17.96 -6.36 1.37
C VAL A 45 17.77 -5.29 0.31
N GLY A 46 18.23 -5.57 -0.91
CA GLY A 46 18.03 -4.66 -2.03
C GLY A 46 16.57 -4.56 -2.43
N TYR A 47 16.11 -3.36 -2.75
CA TYR A 47 14.79 -3.19 -3.34
C TYR A 47 14.83 -2.32 -4.60
N VAL A 48 13.94 -2.63 -5.54
CA VAL A 48 13.78 -1.94 -6.83
C VAL A 48 12.33 -1.52 -7.05
N PHE A 49 12.15 -0.44 -7.80
CA PHE A 49 10.82 0.02 -8.19
C PHE A 49 10.41 -0.57 -9.53
N ALA A 50 9.35 -1.38 -9.55
CA ALA A 50 8.87 -2.08 -10.74
C ALA A 50 7.95 -1.25 -11.65
N ARG A 51 7.51 -0.08 -11.24
CA ARG A 51 6.59 0.83 -11.94
C ARG A 51 5.14 0.35 -12.10
N SER A 52 4.86 -0.94 -12.03
CA SER A 52 3.50 -1.49 -12.03
C SER A 52 3.43 -2.82 -11.29
N GLU A 53 2.24 -3.20 -10.86
CA GLU A 53 1.99 -4.47 -10.18
C GLU A 53 2.24 -5.66 -11.10
N LEU A 54 1.88 -5.55 -12.38
CA LEU A 54 2.15 -6.59 -13.37
C LEU A 54 3.66 -6.82 -13.53
N ASN A 55 4.46 -5.75 -13.46
CA ASN A 55 5.92 -5.90 -13.47
C ASN A 55 6.44 -6.59 -12.21
N ILE A 56 5.88 -6.30 -11.02
CA ILE A 56 6.23 -7.03 -9.80
C ILE A 56 5.97 -8.52 -10.00
N ALA A 57 4.77 -8.88 -10.44
CA ALA A 57 4.39 -10.26 -10.71
C ALA A 57 5.34 -10.91 -11.74
N THR A 58 5.66 -10.19 -12.80
CA THR A 58 6.57 -10.67 -13.85
C THR A 58 7.99 -10.89 -13.32
N PHE A 59 8.52 -9.95 -12.54
CA PHE A 59 9.90 -10.04 -12.03
C PHE A 59 10.05 -11.20 -11.05
N VAL A 60 9.08 -11.40 -10.16
CA VAL A 60 9.09 -12.56 -9.26
C VAL A 60 8.92 -13.87 -10.04
N HIS A 61 7.95 -13.95 -10.97
CA HIS A 61 7.71 -15.15 -11.78
C HIS A 61 8.93 -15.54 -12.63
N LYS A 62 9.66 -14.55 -13.15
CA LYS A 62 10.88 -14.76 -13.94
C LYS A 62 12.15 -14.95 -13.09
N GLY A 63 12.06 -14.89 -11.78
CA GLY A 63 13.21 -14.99 -10.89
C GLY A 63 14.20 -13.82 -11.01
N VAL A 64 13.74 -12.66 -11.50
CA VAL A 64 14.55 -11.44 -11.57
C VAL A 64 14.74 -10.87 -10.16
N VAL A 65 13.74 -11.02 -9.31
CA VAL A 65 13.78 -10.70 -7.88
C VAL A 65 13.18 -11.86 -7.07
N ASP A 66 13.56 -11.97 -5.81
CA ASP A 66 13.13 -13.07 -4.94
C ASP A 66 11.71 -12.86 -4.36
N VAL A 67 11.30 -11.60 -4.12
CA VAL A 67 10.07 -11.25 -3.41
C VAL A 67 9.41 -10.04 -4.06
N GLY A 68 8.08 -9.99 -4.03
CA GLY A 68 7.29 -8.84 -4.45
C GLY A 68 6.32 -8.40 -3.35
N ALA A 69 6.10 -7.10 -3.23
CA ALA A 69 5.11 -6.53 -2.32
C ALA A 69 3.95 -5.91 -3.11
N VAL A 70 2.74 -6.34 -2.81
CA VAL A 70 1.52 -5.90 -3.47
C VAL A 70 0.38 -5.70 -2.47
N SER A 71 -0.62 -4.90 -2.83
CA SER A 71 -1.83 -4.80 -2.01
C SER A 71 -2.72 -6.03 -2.20
N SER A 72 -3.59 -6.31 -1.22
CA SER A 72 -4.60 -7.38 -1.34
C SER A 72 -5.58 -7.14 -2.49
N VAL A 73 -5.84 -5.89 -2.85
CA VAL A 73 -6.66 -5.52 -4.01
C VAL A 73 -5.98 -5.92 -5.31
N ASP A 74 -4.67 -5.60 -5.44
CA ASP A 74 -3.89 -5.93 -6.63
C ASP A 74 -3.68 -7.44 -6.77
N TRP A 75 -3.49 -8.15 -5.65
CA TRP A 75 -3.39 -9.61 -5.62
C TRP A 75 -4.62 -10.31 -6.22
N ASN A 76 -5.80 -9.73 -6.04
CA ASN A 76 -7.06 -10.30 -6.55
C ASN A 76 -7.46 -9.80 -7.95
N ASP A 77 -6.74 -8.87 -8.55
CA ASP A 77 -6.99 -8.38 -9.92
C ASP A 77 -6.13 -9.17 -10.91
N GLU A 78 -6.75 -10.00 -11.76
CA GLU A 78 -6.03 -10.84 -12.73
C GLU A 78 -5.24 -10.04 -13.77
N ARG A 79 -5.59 -8.79 -14.03
CA ARG A 79 -4.83 -7.91 -14.94
C ARG A 79 -3.50 -7.48 -14.34
N ARG A 80 -3.41 -7.45 -13.01
CA ARG A 80 -2.21 -7.06 -12.25
C ARG A 80 -1.44 -8.26 -11.73
N MET A 81 -2.18 -9.32 -11.38
CA MET A 81 -1.64 -10.56 -10.85
C MET A 81 -2.25 -11.75 -11.61
N PRO A 82 -1.74 -12.08 -12.80
CA PRO A 82 -2.25 -13.20 -13.61
C PRO A 82 -2.32 -14.51 -12.83
N ALA A 83 -3.41 -15.26 -12.98
CA ALA A 83 -3.62 -16.54 -12.29
C ALA A 83 -2.48 -17.53 -12.57
N ALA A 84 -1.91 -17.50 -13.78
CA ALA A 84 -0.75 -18.32 -14.14
C ALA A 84 0.47 -18.04 -13.25
N PHE A 85 0.74 -16.77 -12.93
CA PHE A 85 1.86 -16.39 -12.08
C PHE A 85 1.58 -16.69 -10.61
N ARG A 86 0.35 -16.41 -10.12
CA ARG A 86 -0.05 -16.69 -8.74
C ARG A 86 0.15 -18.13 -8.31
N ARG A 87 0.02 -19.10 -9.23
CA ARG A 87 0.24 -20.52 -8.93
C ARG A 87 1.67 -20.83 -8.52
N ASP A 88 2.62 -20.01 -8.95
CA ASP A 88 4.04 -20.16 -8.64
C ASP A 88 4.47 -19.38 -7.40
N PHE A 89 3.56 -18.56 -6.84
CA PHE A 89 3.87 -17.71 -5.70
C PHE A 89 3.42 -18.32 -4.39
N ARG A 90 4.17 -18.00 -3.36
CA ARG A 90 3.81 -18.28 -1.96
C ARG A 90 3.70 -16.97 -1.20
N GLU A 91 2.59 -16.77 -0.49
CA GLU A 91 2.47 -15.67 0.46
C GLU A 91 3.47 -15.91 1.62
N LEU A 92 4.35 -14.96 1.85
CA LEU A 92 5.33 -15.00 2.94
C LEU A 92 4.81 -14.29 4.18
N LEU A 93 4.13 -13.18 3.98
CA LEU A 93 3.62 -12.33 5.03
C LEU A 93 2.38 -11.57 4.55
N ARG A 94 1.40 -11.42 5.42
CA ARG A 94 0.27 -10.52 5.26
C ARG A 94 0.24 -9.55 6.43
N THR A 95 0.26 -8.26 6.13
CA THR A 95 0.15 -7.23 7.15
C THR A 95 -1.30 -7.05 7.61
N GLU A 96 -1.49 -6.48 8.78
CA GLU A 96 -2.79 -5.99 9.20
C GLU A 96 -3.30 -4.89 8.23
N PRO A 97 -4.61 -4.77 8.06
CA PRO A 97 -5.19 -3.72 7.22
C PRO A 97 -4.86 -2.32 7.72
N TYR A 98 -4.63 -1.42 6.78
CA TYR A 98 -4.51 0.02 7.04
C TYR A 98 -5.71 0.76 6.44
N PRO A 99 -6.17 1.84 7.09
CA PRO A 99 -7.19 2.72 6.51
C PRO A 99 -6.76 3.21 5.13
N ARG A 100 -7.67 3.17 4.17
CA ARG A 100 -7.41 3.61 2.80
C ARG A 100 -8.36 4.75 2.45
N ALA A 101 -7.84 5.76 1.73
CA ALA A 101 -8.59 6.93 1.30
C ALA A 101 -9.23 7.66 2.50
N VAL A 102 -8.43 8.37 3.27
CA VAL A 102 -8.90 9.20 4.37
C VAL A 102 -9.38 10.53 3.82
N GLU A 103 -10.66 10.84 4.03
CA GLU A 103 -11.25 12.12 3.65
C GLU A 103 -10.98 13.16 4.74
N MET A 104 -10.41 14.29 4.33
CA MET A 104 -10.03 15.36 5.25
C MET A 104 -10.69 16.67 4.85
N VAL A 105 -11.04 17.45 5.85
CA VAL A 105 -11.52 18.83 5.68
C VAL A 105 -10.61 19.79 6.44
N ARG A 106 -10.62 21.05 6.04
CA ARG A 106 -9.90 22.11 6.80
C ARG A 106 -10.42 22.20 8.23
N ALA A 107 -9.55 22.49 9.17
CA ALA A 107 -9.93 22.61 10.58
C ALA A 107 -10.91 23.76 10.86
N ASP A 108 -10.88 24.79 10.03
CA ASP A 108 -11.72 25.98 10.09
C ASP A 108 -12.99 25.91 9.25
N LEU A 109 -13.32 24.72 8.67
CA LEU A 109 -14.56 24.54 7.93
C LEU A 109 -15.76 24.70 8.86
N ASP A 110 -16.79 25.44 8.41
CA ASP A 110 -18.05 25.59 9.15
C ASP A 110 -18.54 24.21 9.63
N PRO A 111 -18.80 24.04 10.93
CA PRO A 111 -19.21 22.77 11.50
C PRO A 111 -20.46 22.16 10.84
N ARG A 112 -21.41 22.99 10.43
CA ARG A 112 -22.63 22.52 9.75
C ARG A 112 -22.32 21.90 8.39
N VAL A 113 -21.38 22.51 7.65
CA VAL A 113 -20.94 21.99 6.36
C VAL A 113 -20.16 20.69 6.54
N ARG A 114 -19.22 20.65 7.50
CA ARG A 114 -18.45 19.46 7.87
C ARG A 114 -19.39 18.30 8.23
N ASP A 115 -20.34 18.54 9.12
CA ASP A 115 -21.23 17.50 9.63
C ASP A 115 -22.15 16.99 8.51
N ARG A 116 -22.61 17.87 7.62
CA ARG A 116 -23.42 17.47 6.46
C ARG A 116 -22.60 16.65 5.43
N LEU A 117 -21.37 17.03 5.16
CA LEU A 117 -20.48 16.26 4.29
C LEU A 117 -20.25 14.85 4.86
N GLN A 118 -19.96 14.77 6.16
CA GLN A 118 -19.76 13.47 6.82
C GLN A 118 -21.02 12.61 6.74
N GLU A 119 -22.20 13.18 7.00
CA GLU A 119 -23.48 12.46 6.89
C GLU A 119 -23.68 11.90 5.48
N VAL A 120 -23.50 12.72 4.44
CA VAL A 120 -23.66 12.31 3.04
C VAL A 120 -22.71 11.16 2.70
N LEU A 121 -21.44 11.25 3.08
CA LEU A 121 -20.46 10.19 2.84
C LEU A 121 -20.82 8.89 3.54
N LEU A 122 -21.24 8.96 4.82
CA LEU A 122 -21.64 7.78 5.58
C LEU A 122 -22.91 7.11 5.01
N GLN A 123 -23.83 7.89 4.45
CA GLN A 123 -25.06 7.38 3.84
C GLN A 123 -24.86 6.87 2.41
N ALA A 124 -23.76 7.24 1.73
CA ALA A 124 -23.53 6.92 0.32
C ALA A 124 -23.58 5.41 0.00
N ALA A 125 -23.17 4.56 0.94
CA ALA A 125 -23.24 3.11 0.78
C ALA A 125 -24.68 2.57 0.65
N SER A 126 -25.64 3.26 1.25
CA SER A 126 -27.06 2.90 1.24
C SER A 126 -27.83 3.55 0.09
N ASP A 127 -27.20 4.44 -0.67
CA ASP A 127 -27.82 5.13 -1.80
C ASP A 127 -27.54 4.38 -3.11
N PRO A 128 -28.55 3.80 -3.78
CA PRO A 128 -28.36 3.11 -5.05
C PRO A 128 -27.76 3.99 -6.15
N GLN A 129 -28.01 5.30 -6.13
CA GLN A 129 -27.45 6.23 -7.10
C GLN A 129 -25.97 6.51 -6.87
N ALA A 130 -25.48 6.41 -5.63
CA ALA A 130 -24.10 6.61 -5.27
C ALA A 130 -23.22 5.38 -5.51
N GLN A 131 -23.78 4.17 -5.55
CA GLN A 131 -23.01 2.92 -5.65
C GLN A 131 -22.06 2.87 -6.85
N GLY A 132 -22.53 3.31 -8.02
CA GLY A 132 -21.68 3.38 -9.21
C GLY A 132 -20.51 4.36 -9.08
N ALA A 133 -20.70 5.47 -8.38
CA ALA A 133 -19.64 6.43 -8.10
C ALA A 133 -18.65 5.88 -7.07
N LEU A 134 -19.12 5.27 -5.99
CA LEU A 134 -18.29 4.60 -4.98
C LEU A 134 -17.41 3.51 -5.61
N HIS A 135 -17.99 2.65 -6.45
CA HIS A 135 -17.21 1.60 -7.10
C HIS A 135 -16.11 2.16 -8.00
N ARG A 136 -16.37 3.25 -8.73
CA ARG A 136 -15.34 3.95 -9.53
C ARG A 136 -14.29 4.62 -8.65
N PHE A 137 -14.63 5.01 -7.43
CA PHE A 137 -13.71 5.58 -6.46
C PHE A 137 -12.96 4.47 -5.73
N PHE A 138 -11.92 3.95 -6.37
CA PHE A 138 -11.03 2.89 -5.87
C PHE A 138 -11.72 1.58 -5.43
N GLY A 139 -12.87 1.25 -5.98
CA GLY A 139 -13.65 0.08 -5.55
C GLY A 139 -14.23 0.22 -4.14
N THR A 140 -14.48 1.45 -3.70
CA THR A 140 -15.04 1.75 -2.38
C THR A 140 -16.46 1.20 -2.27
N SER A 141 -16.77 0.56 -1.15
CA SER A 141 -18.13 0.09 -0.82
C SER A 141 -18.87 1.04 0.12
N GLY A 142 -18.15 1.93 0.81
CA GLY A 142 -18.71 2.92 1.72
C GLY A 142 -17.65 3.62 2.55
N PHE A 143 -18.08 4.56 3.36
CA PHE A 143 -17.22 5.31 4.29
C PHE A 143 -17.58 4.95 5.72
N HIS A 144 -16.58 4.99 6.59
CA HIS A 144 -16.69 4.76 8.02
C HIS A 144 -16.06 5.90 8.79
N ARG A 145 -16.51 6.14 10.00
CA ARG A 145 -15.81 7.07 10.91
C ARG A 145 -14.46 6.46 11.28
N VAL A 146 -13.45 7.32 11.40
CA VAL A 146 -12.17 6.91 11.96
C VAL A 146 -12.39 6.61 13.44
N ASP A 147 -12.32 5.34 13.81
CA ASP A 147 -12.38 4.87 15.18
C ASP A 147 -10.98 4.80 15.82
N ALA A 148 -10.91 4.41 17.08
CA ALA A 148 -9.65 4.32 17.82
C ALA A 148 -8.65 3.34 17.17
N HIS A 149 -9.12 2.22 16.61
CA HIS A 149 -8.29 1.25 15.92
C HIS A 149 -7.72 1.83 14.62
N ALA A 150 -8.57 2.43 13.78
CA ALA A 150 -8.14 3.10 12.56
C ALA A 150 -7.15 4.23 12.85
N GLN A 151 -7.38 5.02 13.93
CA GLN A 151 -6.46 6.07 14.36
C GLN A 151 -5.10 5.50 14.77
N GLN A 152 -5.08 4.42 15.54
CA GLN A 152 -3.83 3.73 15.92
C GLN A 152 -3.05 3.28 14.67
N ARG A 153 -3.72 2.69 13.68
CA ARG A 153 -3.08 2.25 12.43
C ARG A 153 -2.48 3.43 11.63
N LEU A 154 -3.16 4.58 11.62
CA LEU A 154 -2.64 5.80 11.00
C LEU A 154 -1.41 6.35 11.75
N ASP A 155 -1.40 6.29 13.07
CA ASP A 155 -0.25 6.74 13.89
C ASP A 155 0.95 5.81 13.70
N GLU A 156 0.75 4.51 13.57
CA GLU A 156 1.80 3.54 13.21
C GLU A 156 2.41 3.85 11.83
N LEU A 157 1.58 4.16 10.83
CA LEU A 157 2.07 4.60 9.51
C LEU A 157 2.90 5.88 9.60
N ARG A 158 2.47 6.84 10.40
CA ARG A 158 3.20 8.10 10.60
C ARG A 158 4.56 7.88 11.26
N GLN A 159 4.62 7.06 12.28
CA GLN A 159 5.87 6.69 12.95
C GLN A 159 6.79 5.93 11.99
N GLY A 160 6.22 4.97 11.25
CA GLY A 160 6.95 4.20 10.25
C GLY A 160 7.51 5.06 9.13
N LEU A 161 6.75 6.04 8.64
CA LEU A 161 7.23 6.99 7.63
C LEU A 161 8.43 7.79 8.14
N THR A 162 8.38 8.25 9.40
CA THR A 162 9.49 8.96 10.02
C THR A 162 10.73 8.07 10.07
N ARG A 163 10.57 6.81 10.51
CA ARG A 163 11.65 5.85 10.59
C ARG A 163 12.25 5.54 9.20
N VAL A 164 11.41 5.26 8.21
CA VAL A 164 11.87 4.99 6.83
C VAL A 164 12.68 6.16 6.26
N ARG A 165 12.22 7.39 6.47
CA ARG A 165 12.96 8.59 6.02
C ARG A 165 14.31 8.76 6.70
N MET A 166 14.42 8.37 7.95
CA MET A 166 15.69 8.49 8.70
C MET A 166 16.69 7.39 8.39
N GLU A 167 16.22 6.17 8.11
CA GLU A 167 17.08 5.00 8.01
C GLU A 167 17.31 4.52 6.56
N VAL A 168 16.47 4.96 5.59
CA VAL A 168 16.48 4.41 4.22
C VAL A 168 16.62 5.49 3.15
N GLU A 169 16.08 6.70 3.35
CA GLU A 169 16.13 7.84 2.43
C GLU A 169 17.23 8.84 2.82
#